data_4af112163f2c424c23e5e4efb3df0766
#
_entry.id   4af112163f2c424c23e5e4efb3df0766
#
_cell.length_a   1.000
_cell.length_b   1.000
_cell.length_c   1.000
_cell.angle_alpha   90.00
_cell.angle_beta   90.00
_cell.angle_gamma   90.00
#
_symmetry.space_group_name_H-M   'P 1'
#
loop_
_entity.id
_entity.type
_entity.pdbx_description
1 polymer ?
#
loop_
_entity_poly.entity_id
_entity_poly.type
_entity_poly.pdbx_seq_one_letter_code
_entity_poly.pdbx_strand_id
1 'polypeptide(L)'
;IRVTVELNDPMLAEAFQSEAAVILNETQTVGDYTVTLMGMVSGANISQWCADVQESRTYAVVSVVRTDGTPLTEENYDVVPCGAFTVTPLVSGYDPRAVNVFTLNGACSSFLRDGRAYYVLDTQSLEIFSDHTVYLALYEGFAAPSYERFSLAEDGTVDLRDNVTGCMFTLPLDTHTADPDAARAFVESTGIPWEPMTDAQLAVQEAHEDLEVEKSADGVGNQTFLIQEAN
;
A
#
# COMPACT_ATOMS: atom_id res chain seq x y z
N ILE A 1 -7.04 14.28 -22.97
CA ILE A 1 -6.36 15.34 -22.17
C ILE A 1 -5.09 14.69 -21.64
N ARG A 2 -3.94 15.03 -22.22
CA ARG A 2 -2.65 14.62 -21.65
C ARG A 2 -2.47 15.38 -20.34
N VAL A 3 -2.42 14.66 -19.23
CA VAL A 3 -2.04 15.26 -17.95
C VAL A 3 -0.52 15.41 -17.98
N THR A 4 -0.05 16.64 -18.16
CA THR A 4 1.37 16.94 -18.03
C THR A 4 1.66 17.04 -16.54
N VAL A 5 2.07 15.93 -15.92
CA VAL A 5 2.65 15.96 -14.59
C VAL A 5 4.11 16.33 -14.79
N GLU A 6 4.49 17.51 -14.37
CA GLU A 6 5.90 17.86 -14.25
C GLU A 6 6.43 17.18 -12.98
N LEU A 7 6.85 15.94 -13.10
CA LEU A 7 7.54 15.24 -12.04
C LEU A 7 8.93 15.85 -11.83
N ASN A 8 9.44 15.78 -10.60
CA ASN A 8 10.80 16.22 -10.30
C ASN A 8 11.87 15.34 -10.96
N ASP A 9 11.48 14.15 -11.41
CA ASP A 9 12.29 13.24 -12.21
C ASP A 9 11.89 13.37 -13.69
N PRO A 10 12.76 13.96 -14.55
CA PRO A 10 12.47 14.13 -15.97
C PRO A 10 12.27 12.81 -16.72
N MET A 11 12.97 11.74 -16.32
CA MET A 11 12.90 10.43 -16.98
C MET A 11 11.55 9.76 -16.69
N LEU A 12 11.10 9.84 -15.44
CA LEU A 12 9.77 9.35 -15.07
C LEU A 12 8.66 10.17 -15.71
N ALA A 13 8.83 11.49 -15.82
CA ALA A 13 7.90 12.35 -16.54
C ALA A 13 7.79 11.95 -18.03
N GLU A 14 8.88 11.60 -18.68
CA GLU A 14 8.90 11.09 -20.05
C GLU A 14 8.19 9.72 -20.15
N ALA A 15 8.41 8.83 -19.19
CA ALA A 15 7.74 7.54 -19.10
C ALA A 15 6.21 7.69 -19.06
N PHE A 16 5.70 8.62 -18.26
CA PHE A 16 4.25 8.92 -18.18
C PHE A 16 3.69 9.64 -19.42
N GLN A 17 4.55 10.15 -20.32
CA GLN A 17 4.14 10.70 -21.61
C GLN A 17 4.20 9.67 -22.74
N SER A 18 4.79 8.51 -22.51
CA SER A 18 4.89 7.43 -23.49
C SER A 18 3.56 6.72 -23.74
N GLU A 19 3.51 5.89 -24.79
CA GLU A 19 2.36 5.04 -25.06
C GLU A 19 2.20 3.89 -24.05
N ALA A 20 3.25 3.60 -23.29
CA ALA A 20 3.27 2.57 -22.26
C ALA A 20 2.53 3.00 -20.97
N ALA A 21 2.31 4.31 -20.80
CA ALA A 21 1.59 4.81 -19.63
C ALA A 21 0.09 4.59 -19.74
N VAL A 22 -0.51 4.06 -18.69
CA VAL A 22 -1.95 3.98 -18.52
C VAL A 22 -2.42 5.21 -17.77
N ILE A 23 -3.13 6.10 -18.46
CA ILE A 23 -3.69 7.33 -17.87
C ILE A 23 -5.10 7.02 -17.37
N LEU A 24 -5.34 7.22 -16.08
CA LEU A 24 -6.57 6.82 -15.38
C LEU A 24 -7.44 8.03 -15.02
N ASN A 25 -6.89 8.98 -14.28
CA ASN A 25 -7.60 10.15 -13.75
C ASN A 25 -8.84 9.76 -12.92
N GLU A 26 -8.75 8.68 -12.17
CA GLU A 26 -9.79 8.24 -11.25
C GLU A 26 -9.71 9.03 -9.96
N THR A 27 -10.85 9.52 -9.48
CA THR A 27 -10.92 10.44 -8.35
C THR A 27 -11.82 9.90 -7.24
N GLN A 28 -11.36 10.02 -5.99
CA GLN A 28 -12.11 9.70 -4.78
C GLN A 28 -11.95 10.81 -3.73
N THR A 29 -12.92 10.91 -2.83
CA THR A 29 -12.86 11.86 -1.71
C THR A 29 -12.41 11.14 -0.44
N VAL A 30 -11.44 11.73 0.26
CA VAL A 30 -10.87 11.20 1.50
C VAL A 30 -10.82 12.33 2.53
N GLY A 31 -11.74 12.35 3.48
CA GLY A 31 -11.89 13.46 4.42
C GLY A 31 -12.03 14.79 3.68
N ASP A 32 -11.15 15.74 3.98
CA ASP A 32 -11.13 17.08 3.36
C ASP A 32 -10.36 17.12 2.01
N TYR A 33 -9.98 15.96 1.48
CA TYR A 33 -9.15 15.88 0.28
C TYR A 33 -9.87 15.20 -0.87
N THR A 34 -9.55 15.63 -2.07
CA THR A 34 -9.83 14.94 -3.32
C THR A 34 -8.53 14.31 -3.81
N VAL A 35 -8.55 13.00 -3.91
CA VAL A 35 -7.41 12.15 -4.32
C VAL A 35 -7.65 11.66 -5.74
N THR A 36 -6.67 11.82 -6.62
CA THR A 36 -6.76 11.37 -8.01
C THR A 36 -5.60 10.44 -8.32
N LEU A 37 -5.90 9.18 -8.66
CA LEU A 37 -4.93 8.31 -9.33
C LEU A 37 -4.79 8.79 -10.78
N MET A 38 -3.67 9.42 -11.08
CA MET A 38 -3.43 10.03 -12.38
C MET A 38 -3.08 8.99 -13.44
N GLY A 39 -2.27 8.02 -13.08
CA GLY A 39 -1.88 6.95 -13.96
C GLY A 39 -0.79 6.06 -13.38
N MET A 40 -0.43 5.07 -14.16
CA MET A 40 0.64 4.13 -13.85
C MET A 40 1.45 3.79 -15.11
N VAL A 41 2.65 3.28 -14.90
CA VAL A 41 3.51 2.77 -15.96
C VAL A 41 4.34 1.59 -15.45
N SER A 42 4.42 0.54 -16.27
CA SER A 42 5.34 -0.57 -16.01
C SER A 42 6.70 -0.30 -16.66
N GLY A 43 7.78 -0.49 -15.90
CA GLY A 43 9.14 -0.37 -16.41
C GLY A 43 9.43 -1.36 -17.54
N ALA A 44 8.83 -2.54 -17.53
CA ALA A 44 8.94 -3.54 -18.58
C ALA A 44 8.55 -3.02 -19.97
N ASN A 45 7.64 -2.04 -20.01
CA ASN A 45 7.17 -1.43 -21.25
C ASN A 45 8.02 -0.25 -21.72
N ILE A 46 8.98 0.22 -20.88
CA ILE A 46 9.76 1.44 -21.13
C ILE A 46 11.26 1.19 -21.23
N SER A 47 11.74 -0.01 -20.94
CA SER A 47 13.17 -0.36 -20.85
C SER A 47 14.03 0.06 -22.03
N GLN A 48 13.42 0.35 -23.19
CA GLN A 48 14.12 0.81 -24.40
C GLN A 48 14.36 2.34 -24.43
N TRP A 49 13.73 3.12 -23.56
CA TRP A 49 13.66 4.59 -23.65
C TRP A 49 14.27 5.31 -22.46
N CYS A 50 14.36 4.66 -21.29
CA CYS A 50 14.81 5.29 -20.05
C CYS A 50 15.85 4.43 -19.34
N ALA A 51 17.10 4.88 -19.31
CA ALA A 51 18.19 4.17 -18.63
C ALA A 51 17.99 4.09 -17.10
N ASP A 52 17.22 5.03 -16.52
CA ASP A 52 17.00 5.14 -15.08
C ASP A 52 15.67 4.53 -14.60
N VAL A 53 14.75 4.22 -15.53
CA VAL A 53 13.53 3.48 -15.22
C VAL A 53 13.82 1.99 -15.33
N GLN A 54 13.68 1.27 -14.22
CA GLN A 54 14.01 -0.15 -14.16
C GLN A 54 12.89 -1.00 -14.74
N GLU A 55 13.24 -1.94 -15.61
CA GLU A 55 12.33 -2.88 -16.25
C GLU A 55 11.47 -3.66 -15.26
N SER A 56 12.05 -4.01 -14.10
CA SER A 56 11.41 -4.80 -13.05
C SER A 56 10.60 -3.97 -12.04
N ARG A 57 10.17 -2.76 -12.39
CA ARG A 57 9.46 -1.87 -11.47
C ARG A 57 8.14 -1.36 -12.05
N THR A 58 7.23 -1.03 -11.14
CA THR A 58 5.96 -0.37 -11.44
C THR A 58 5.95 1.01 -10.77
N TYR A 59 5.49 2.01 -11.51
CA TYR A 59 5.38 3.40 -11.07
C TYR A 59 3.92 3.84 -11.13
N ALA A 60 3.48 4.60 -10.12
CA ALA A 60 2.16 5.21 -10.11
C ALA A 60 2.23 6.63 -9.57
N VAL A 61 1.37 7.50 -10.06
CA VAL A 61 1.28 8.90 -9.62
C VAL A 61 -0.12 9.19 -9.11
N VAL A 62 -0.18 9.72 -7.90
CA VAL A 62 -1.41 10.20 -7.25
C VAL A 62 -1.27 11.69 -6.99
N SER A 63 -2.33 12.46 -7.23
CA SER A 63 -2.42 13.85 -6.80
C SER A 63 -3.48 14.03 -5.72
N VAL A 64 -3.21 14.96 -4.79
CA VAL A 64 -4.10 15.31 -3.68
C VAL A 64 -4.33 16.81 -3.69
N VAL A 65 -5.59 17.22 -3.59
CA VAL A 65 -5.99 18.63 -3.42
C VAL A 65 -7.00 18.73 -2.29
N ARG A 66 -7.15 19.91 -1.69
CA ARG A 66 -8.28 20.14 -0.78
C ARG A 66 -9.59 20.20 -1.55
N THR A 67 -10.63 19.60 -1.00
CA THR A 67 -11.97 19.59 -1.59
C THR A 67 -12.58 21.00 -1.69
N ASP A 68 -12.22 21.89 -0.75
CA ASP A 68 -12.66 23.29 -0.72
C ASP A 68 -11.89 24.21 -1.70
N GLY A 69 -10.88 23.68 -2.40
CA GLY A 69 -10.04 24.40 -3.34
C GLY A 69 -8.91 25.22 -2.71
N THR A 70 -8.74 25.20 -1.39
CA THR A 70 -7.62 25.84 -0.72
C THR A 70 -6.30 25.22 -1.18
N PRO A 71 -5.32 26.01 -1.67
CA PRO A 71 -4.05 25.46 -2.10
C PRO A 71 -3.28 24.77 -0.96
N LEU A 72 -2.67 23.64 -1.27
CA LEU A 72 -1.73 22.98 -0.36
C LEU A 72 -0.37 23.68 -0.40
N THR A 73 0.17 23.94 0.78
CA THR A 73 1.46 24.61 1.00
C THR A 73 2.25 23.89 2.09
N GLU A 74 3.55 24.14 2.21
CA GLU A 74 4.37 23.57 3.29
C GLU A 74 3.91 23.96 4.70
N GLU A 75 3.10 25.02 4.82
CA GLU A 75 2.55 25.47 6.11
C GLU A 75 1.32 24.67 6.54
N ASN A 76 0.56 24.13 5.57
CA ASN A 76 -0.74 23.48 5.82
C ASN A 76 -0.81 22.03 5.39
N TYR A 77 0.26 21.47 4.83
CA TYR A 77 0.36 20.10 4.39
C TYR A 77 1.77 19.55 4.54
N ASP A 78 1.88 18.44 5.26
CA ASP A 78 3.17 17.77 5.47
C ASP A 78 3.49 16.86 4.26
N VAL A 79 4.69 17.01 3.72
CA VAL A 79 5.22 16.14 2.65
C VAL A 79 6.40 15.27 3.11
N VAL A 80 6.77 15.35 4.37
CA VAL A 80 7.92 14.62 4.94
C VAL A 80 7.44 13.72 6.10
N PRO A 81 7.83 12.43 6.14
CA PRO A 81 8.73 11.68 5.23
C PRO A 81 8.06 11.20 3.94
N CYS A 82 6.73 10.99 3.91
CA CYS A 82 5.96 10.52 2.75
C CYS A 82 4.65 11.29 2.59
N GLY A 83 4.53 12.48 3.21
CA GLY A 83 3.31 13.25 3.25
C GLY A 83 2.30 12.76 4.29
N ALA A 84 1.09 13.29 4.22
CA ALA A 84 0.00 12.95 5.14
C ALA A 84 -0.53 11.52 4.97
N PHE A 85 -0.21 10.87 3.84
CA PHE A 85 -0.74 9.56 3.48
C PHE A 85 0.35 8.53 3.21
N THR A 86 0.08 7.28 3.62
CA THR A 86 0.79 6.12 3.08
C THR A 86 0.14 5.71 1.77
N VAL A 87 0.96 5.52 0.73
CA VAL A 87 0.53 4.99 -0.57
C VAL A 87 1.16 3.62 -0.76
N THR A 88 0.36 2.60 -1.00
CA THR A 88 0.83 1.22 -1.05
C THR A 88 0.01 0.36 -2.01
N PRO A 89 0.63 -0.52 -2.79
CA PRO A 89 -0.11 -1.56 -3.48
C PRO A 89 -0.58 -2.63 -2.50
N LEU A 90 -1.70 -3.28 -2.81
CA LEU A 90 -2.23 -4.45 -2.16
C LEU A 90 -2.76 -5.41 -3.23
N VAL A 91 -2.86 -6.68 -2.92
CA VAL A 91 -3.29 -7.70 -3.89
C VAL A 91 -4.39 -8.56 -3.27
N SER A 92 -5.50 -8.76 -3.98
CA SER A 92 -6.58 -9.63 -3.53
C SER A 92 -6.08 -11.06 -3.28
N GLY A 93 -6.55 -11.68 -2.21
CA GLY A 93 -6.15 -13.04 -1.85
C GLY A 93 -4.79 -13.15 -1.15
N TYR A 94 -4.08 -12.04 -0.93
CA TYR A 94 -2.80 -12.01 -0.21
C TYR A 94 -2.91 -11.24 1.10
N ASP A 95 -2.10 -11.65 2.07
CA ASP A 95 -1.97 -10.91 3.33
C ASP A 95 -1.45 -9.48 3.06
N PRO A 96 -2.13 -8.42 3.53
CA PRO A 96 -1.68 -7.04 3.33
C PRO A 96 -0.30 -6.76 3.92
N ARG A 97 0.15 -7.57 4.89
CA ARG A 97 1.51 -7.49 5.45
C ARG A 97 2.55 -8.08 4.51
N ALA A 98 2.17 -9.05 3.65
CA ALA A 98 3.08 -9.75 2.74
C ALA A 98 3.32 -8.99 1.45
N VAL A 99 2.29 -8.36 0.87
CA VAL A 99 2.40 -7.65 -0.41
C VAL A 99 2.01 -6.19 -0.21
N ASN A 100 3.02 -5.33 -0.07
CA ASN A 100 2.84 -3.89 0.14
C ASN A 100 4.11 -3.12 -0.23
N VAL A 101 4.07 -1.78 -0.16
CA VAL A 101 5.19 -0.91 -0.53
C VAL A 101 6.49 -1.24 0.21
N PHE A 102 6.41 -1.67 1.48
CA PHE A 102 7.60 -1.96 2.28
C PHE A 102 8.25 -3.29 1.90
N THR A 103 7.45 -4.33 1.65
CA THR A 103 7.93 -5.65 1.25
C THR A 103 8.36 -5.71 -0.21
N LEU A 104 7.72 -4.93 -1.08
CA LEU A 104 8.04 -4.81 -2.51
C LEU A 104 9.28 -3.94 -2.79
N ASN A 105 10.11 -3.71 -1.78
CA ASN A 105 11.27 -2.82 -1.90
C ASN A 105 10.91 -1.50 -2.58
N GLY A 106 9.76 -0.98 -2.16
CA GLY A 106 9.18 0.21 -2.75
C GLY A 106 9.56 1.48 -2.02
N ALA A 107 9.33 2.58 -2.70
CA ALA A 107 9.44 3.92 -2.16
C ALA A 107 8.22 4.74 -2.59
N CYS A 108 7.81 5.66 -1.75
CA CYS A 108 6.84 6.68 -2.10
C CYS A 108 7.46 8.03 -1.77
N SER A 109 7.65 8.86 -2.77
CA SER A 109 8.07 10.26 -2.60
C SER A 109 6.88 11.18 -2.75
N SER A 110 6.86 12.28 -2.01
CA SER A 110 5.82 13.30 -2.13
C SER A 110 6.43 14.71 -2.27
N PHE A 111 5.75 15.56 -2.99
CA PHE A 111 6.14 16.96 -3.19
C PHE A 111 4.91 17.84 -3.47
N LEU A 112 5.07 19.14 -3.19
CA LEU A 112 4.05 20.15 -3.49
C LEU A 112 4.39 20.87 -4.78
N ARG A 113 3.36 21.09 -5.62
CA ARG A 113 3.44 21.93 -6.81
C ARG A 113 2.09 22.51 -7.14
N ASP A 114 2.03 23.80 -7.41
CA ASP A 114 0.82 24.54 -7.84
C ASP A 114 -0.40 24.30 -6.92
N GLY A 115 -0.16 24.26 -5.61
CA GLY A 115 -1.21 24.07 -4.60
C GLY A 115 -1.73 22.64 -4.49
N ARG A 116 -1.00 21.66 -5.02
CA ARG A 116 -1.31 20.23 -4.99
C ARG A 116 -0.17 19.44 -4.34
N ALA A 117 -0.48 18.35 -3.69
CA ALA A 117 0.49 17.34 -3.34
C ALA A 117 0.49 16.22 -4.40
N TYR A 118 1.67 15.76 -4.74
CA TYR A 118 1.88 14.62 -5.62
C TYR A 118 2.60 13.52 -4.86
N TYR A 119 2.17 12.30 -5.09
CA TYR A 119 2.79 11.08 -4.57
C TYR A 119 3.25 10.25 -5.76
N VAL A 120 4.51 9.88 -5.75
CA VAL A 120 5.11 9.01 -6.75
C VAL A 120 5.48 7.70 -6.08
N LEU A 121 4.76 6.66 -6.40
CA LEU A 121 5.05 5.29 -5.98
C LEU A 121 6.02 4.67 -6.97
N ASP A 122 7.01 3.96 -6.45
CA ASP A 122 7.98 3.14 -7.14
C ASP A 122 8.12 1.83 -6.39
N THR A 123 7.76 0.70 -7.00
CA THR A 123 7.84 -0.64 -6.40
C THR A 123 8.41 -1.66 -7.36
N GLN A 124 8.81 -2.83 -6.86
CA GLN A 124 9.01 -4.00 -7.71
C GLN A 124 7.76 -4.23 -8.57
N SER A 125 7.94 -4.88 -9.71
CA SER A 125 6.87 -5.10 -10.68
C SER A 125 5.65 -5.76 -10.03
N LEU A 126 4.50 -5.12 -10.18
CA LEU A 126 3.20 -5.63 -9.73
C LEU A 126 2.59 -6.61 -10.74
N GLU A 127 3.17 -6.72 -11.92
CA GLU A 127 2.65 -7.56 -13.01
C GLU A 127 2.65 -9.04 -12.68
N ILE A 128 3.58 -9.51 -11.83
CA ILE A 128 3.59 -10.91 -11.37
C ILE A 128 2.30 -11.31 -10.66
N PHE A 129 1.55 -10.34 -10.12
CA PHE A 129 0.28 -10.54 -9.42
C PHE A 129 -0.95 -10.23 -10.29
N SER A 130 -0.79 -10.03 -11.59
CA SER A 130 -1.87 -9.51 -12.46
C SER A 130 -3.00 -10.49 -12.71
N ASP A 131 -2.89 -11.75 -12.31
CA ASP A 131 -3.99 -12.73 -12.24
C ASP A 131 -4.93 -12.49 -11.04
N HIS A 132 -4.55 -11.59 -10.14
CA HIS A 132 -5.35 -11.10 -9.02
C HIS A 132 -5.74 -9.64 -9.23
N THR A 133 -6.73 -9.17 -8.47
CA THR A 133 -6.99 -7.72 -8.42
C THR A 133 -5.89 -7.04 -7.63
N VAL A 134 -5.20 -6.11 -8.27
CA VAL A 134 -4.18 -5.28 -7.62
C VAL A 134 -4.77 -3.91 -7.33
N TYR A 135 -4.66 -3.49 -6.09
CA TYR A 135 -5.14 -2.20 -5.60
C TYR A 135 -3.98 -1.25 -5.36
N LEU A 136 -4.24 0.04 -5.48
CA LEU A 136 -3.44 1.10 -4.89
C LEU A 136 -4.24 1.71 -3.75
N ALA A 137 -3.81 1.47 -2.52
CA ALA A 137 -4.41 2.05 -1.33
C ALA A 137 -3.67 3.33 -0.94
N LEU A 138 -4.43 4.32 -0.48
CA LEU A 138 -3.94 5.55 0.11
C LEU A 138 -4.70 5.77 1.42
N TYR A 139 -4.01 5.91 2.55
CA TYR A 139 -4.62 6.10 3.86
C TYR A 139 -3.77 7.01 4.75
N GLU A 140 -4.42 7.72 5.68
CA GLU A 140 -3.77 8.68 6.57
C GLU A 140 -2.73 8.03 7.48
N GLY A 141 -1.64 8.78 7.69
CA GLY A 141 -0.52 8.42 8.54
C GLY A 141 0.53 7.56 7.86
N PHE A 142 1.66 7.40 8.53
CA PHE A 142 2.78 6.58 8.08
C PHE A 142 2.84 5.28 8.88
N ALA A 143 2.29 4.22 8.33
CA ALA A 143 2.30 2.90 8.95
C ALA A 143 2.19 1.79 7.91
N ALA A 144 2.80 0.64 8.21
CA ALA A 144 2.68 -0.54 7.36
C ALA A 144 1.23 -1.06 7.30
N PRO A 145 0.80 -1.63 6.18
CA PRO A 145 -0.47 -2.32 6.08
C PRO A 145 -0.57 -3.46 7.11
N SER A 146 -1.75 -3.58 7.71
CA SER A 146 -2.05 -4.59 8.71
C SER A 146 -3.56 -4.90 8.74
N TYR A 147 -3.95 -5.92 9.46
CA TYR A 147 -5.35 -6.25 9.68
C TYR A 147 -6.12 -5.22 10.53
N GLU A 148 -5.43 -4.31 11.21
CA GLU A 148 -6.07 -3.16 11.88
C GLU A 148 -6.59 -2.13 10.88
N ARG A 149 -6.03 -2.09 9.66
CA ARG A 149 -6.36 -1.14 8.60
C ARG A 149 -7.15 -1.74 7.47
N PHE A 150 -6.93 -3.02 7.20
CA PHE A 150 -7.54 -3.71 6.07
C PHE A 150 -8.31 -4.94 6.54
N SER A 151 -9.46 -5.17 5.95
CA SER A 151 -10.24 -6.40 6.07
C SER A 151 -10.07 -7.23 4.80
N LEU A 152 -10.15 -8.55 4.95
CA LEU A 152 -10.20 -9.48 3.83
C LEU A 152 -11.51 -10.26 3.88
N ALA A 153 -12.23 -10.24 2.77
CA ALA A 153 -13.40 -11.06 2.55
C ALA A 153 -13.00 -12.50 2.21
N GLU A 154 -13.96 -13.43 2.30
CA GLU A 154 -13.74 -14.85 1.95
C GLU A 154 -13.35 -15.06 0.48
N ASP A 155 -13.76 -14.15 -0.41
CA ASP A 155 -13.38 -14.18 -1.83
C ASP A 155 -12.00 -13.56 -2.12
N GLY A 156 -11.31 -13.11 -1.07
CA GLY A 156 -10.00 -12.47 -1.15
C GLY A 156 -10.04 -10.97 -1.42
N THR A 157 -11.22 -10.34 -1.53
CA THR A 157 -11.32 -8.88 -1.67
C THR A 157 -10.71 -8.19 -0.46
N VAL A 158 -9.90 -7.17 -0.72
CA VAL A 158 -9.28 -6.32 0.32
C VAL A 158 -10.02 -4.99 0.36
N ASP A 159 -10.43 -4.58 1.54
CA ASP A 159 -11.07 -3.28 1.78
C ASP A 159 -10.43 -2.55 2.97
N LEU A 160 -10.48 -1.22 2.95
CA LEU A 160 -10.17 -0.42 4.12
C LEU A 160 -11.22 -0.64 5.20
N ARG A 161 -10.78 -0.71 6.47
CA ARG A 161 -11.72 -0.73 7.59
C ARG A 161 -12.39 0.63 7.78
N ASP A 162 -13.61 0.63 8.33
CA ASP A 162 -14.43 1.84 8.51
C ASP A 162 -13.75 2.92 9.38
N ASN A 163 -12.83 2.53 10.25
CA ASN A 163 -12.07 3.44 11.12
C ASN A 163 -10.81 4.02 10.46
N VAL A 164 -10.54 3.69 9.20
CA VAL A 164 -9.36 4.16 8.46
C VAL A 164 -9.77 5.19 7.43
N THR A 165 -9.25 6.40 7.56
CA THR A 165 -9.42 7.46 6.55
C THR A 165 -8.52 7.17 5.37
N GLY A 166 -9.11 6.86 4.21
CA GLY A 166 -8.36 6.49 3.02
C GLY A 166 -9.25 6.17 1.82
N CYS A 167 -8.62 5.74 0.75
CA CYS A 167 -9.28 5.24 -0.45
C CYS A 167 -8.46 4.15 -1.14
N MET A 168 -9.10 3.42 -2.03
CA MET A 168 -8.46 2.38 -2.83
C MET A 168 -8.86 2.53 -4.30
N PHE A 169 -7.87 2.37 -5.19
CA PHE A 169 -8.05 2.32 -6.64
C PHE A 169 -7.67 0.94 -7.14
N THR A 170 -8.32 0.46 -8.19
CA THR A 170 -7.90 -0.76 -8.89
C THR A 170 -6.88 -0.39 -9.97
N LEU A 171 -5.74 -1.10 -10.00
CA LEU A 171 -4.74 -0.93 -11.03
C LEU A 171 -5.05 -1.84 -12.23
N PRO A 172 -5.14 -1.30 -13.45
CA PRO A 172 -5.45 -2.07 -14.65
C PRO A 172 -4.19 -2.75 -15.21
N LEU A 173 -3.74 -3.82 -14.56
CA LEU A 173 -2.61 -4.61 -15.02
C LEU A 173 -3.03 -5.59 -16.13
N ASP A 174 -2.10 -5.93 -17.03
CA ASP A 174 -2.32 -6.94 -18.05
C ASP A 174 -2.23 -8.35 -17.44
N THR A 175 -3.34 -9.08 -17.42
CA THR A 175 -3.40 -10.42 -16.85
C THR A 175 -2.50 -11.45 -17.55
N HIS A 176 -2.03 -11.15 -18.76
CA HIS A 176 -1.10 -12.03 -19.49
C HIS A 176 0.33 -11.95 -18.95
N THR A 177 0.64 -10.97 -18.12
CA THR A 177 1.97 -10.78 -17.50
C THR A 177 2.08 -11.46 -16.13
N ALA A 178 1.02 -12.12 -15.65
CA ALA A 178 1.02 -12.84 -14.40
C ALA A 178 2.11 -13.92 -14.34
N ASP A 179 2.78 -14.00 -13.20
CA ASP A 179 3.74 -15.07 -12.91
C ASP A 179 3.47 -15.62 -11.49
N PRO A 180 2.57 -16.61 -11.35
CA PRO A 180 2.22 -17.16 -10.05
C PRO A 180 3.39 -17.81 -9.30
N ASP A 181 4.39 -18.33 -10.01
CA ASP A 181 5.57 -18.92 -9.39
C ASP A 181 6.48 -17.82 -8.79
N ALA A 182 6.67 -16.72 -9.52
CA ALA A 182 7.39 -15.57 -9.01
C ALA A 182 6.63 -14.89 -7.86
N ALA A 183 5.31 -14.77 -7.94
CA ALA A 183 4.46 -14.23 -6.87
C ALA A 183 4.57 -15.09 -5.59
N ARG A 184 4.52 -16.41 -5.71
CA ARG A 184 4.70 -17.34 -4.60
C ARG A 184 6.09 -17.20 -3.98
N ALA A 185 7.14 -17.23 -4.78
CA ALA A 185 8.52 -17.08 -4.32
C ALA A 185 8.72 -15.75 -3.58
N PHE A 186 8.10 -14.68 -4.08
CA PHE A 186 8.14 -13.38 -3.42
C PHE A 186 7.50 -13.45 -2.02
N VAL A 187 6.28 -13.96 -1.89
CA VAL A 187 5.58 -14.05 -0.58
C VAL A 187 6.34 -14.94 0.40
N GLU A 188 6.84 -16.10 -0.05
CA GLU A 188 7.68 -16.97 0.78
C GLU A 188 8.93 -16.25 1.31
N SER A 189 9.52 -15.36 0.52
CA SER A 189 10.68 -14.57 0.91
C SER A 189 10.40 -13.56 2.02
N THR A 190 9.16 -13.13 2.19
CA THR A 190 8.75 -12.20 3.26
C THR A 190 8.68 -12.86 4.64
N GLY A 191 8.57 -14.20 4.69
CA GLY A 191 8.35 -14.96 5.92
C GLY A 191 6.94 -14.82 6.52
N ILE A 192 6.02 -14.17 5.79
CA ILE A 192 4.61 -13.99 6.17
C ILE A 192 3.82 -15.15 5.56
N PRO A 193 2.82 -15.72 6.28
CA PRO A 193 2.00 -16.80 5.75
C PRO A 193 1.40 -16.47 4.39
N TRP A 194 1.35 -17.47 3.52
CA TRP A 194 0.78 -17.33 2.19
C TRP A 194 -0.72 -17.00 2.23
N GLU A 195 -1.45 -17.74 3.07
CA GLU A 195 -2.90 -17.55 3.20
C GLU A 195 -3.18 -16.41 4.16
N PRO A 196 -3.92 -15.38 3.72
CA PRO A 196 -4.35 -14.32 4.61
C PRO A 196 -5.41 -14.82 5.57
N MET A 197 -5.48 -14.22 6.75
CA MET A 197 -6.51 -14.53 7.72
C MET A 197 -7.76 -13.69 7.46
N THR A 198 -8.93 -14.35 7.47
CA THR A 198 -10.22 -13.67 7.49
C THR A 198 -10.48 -13.03 8.86
N ASP A 199 -11.41 -12.08 8.93
CA ASP A 199 -11.78 -11.45 10.21
C ASP A 199 -12.25 -12.48 11.25
N ALA A 200 -12.93 -13.55 10.83
CA ALA A 200 -13.34 -14.63 11.72
C ALA A 200 -12.13 -15.41 12.30
N GLN A 201 -11.11 -15.65 11.49
CA GLN A 201 -9.88 -16.32 11.94
C GLN A 201 -9.05 -15.41 12.85
N LEU A 202 -8.99 -14.12 12.56
CA LEU A 202 -8.34 -13.12 13.42
C LEU A 202 -9.01 -13.04 14.80
N ALA A 203 -10.33 -12.98 14.86
CA ALA A 203 -11.08 -12.96 16.12
C ALA A 203 -10.82 -14.21 16.98
N VAL A 204 -10.65 -15.38 16.35
CA VAL A 204 -10.29 -16.62 17.06
C VAL A 204 -8.86 -16.56 17.60
N GLN A 205 -7.91 -16.00 16.83
CA GLN A 205 -6.53 -15.85 17.27
C GLN A 205 -6.43 -14.88 18.44
N GLU A 206 -7.06 -13.71 18.36
CA GLU A 206 -7.08 -12.71 19.44
C GLU A 206 -7.66 -13.30 20.74
N ALA A 207 -8.79 -14.04 20.63
CA ALA A 207 -9.37 -14.70 21.79
C ALA A 207 -8.44 -15.77 22.41
N HIS A 208 -7.60 -16.42 21.61
CA HIS A 208 -6.61 -17.39 22.09
C HIS A 208 -5.42 -16.72 22.79
N GLU A 209 -4.95 -15.62 22.25
CA GLU A 209 -3.84 -14.83 22.82
C GLU A 209 -4.24 -14.23 24.18
N ASP A 210 -5.46 -13.72 24.31
CA ASP A 210 -5.99 -13.21 25.58
C ASP A 210 -6.06 -14.31 26.65
N LEU A 211 -6.50 -15.52 26.29
CA LEU A 211 -6.55 -16.66 27.21
C LEU A 211 -5.16 -17.13 27.65
N GLU A 212 -4.15 -17.03 26.82
CA GLU A 212 -2.77 -17.38 27.18
C GLU A 212 -2.14 -16.32 28.10
N VAL A 213 -2.44 -15.03 27.87
CA VAL A 213 -1.99 -13.94 28.74
C VAL A 213 -2.60 -14.08 30.13
N GLU A 214 -3.90 -14.36 30.25
CA GLU A 214 -4.55 -14.61 31.54
C GLU A 214 -3.93 -15.79 32.28
N LYS A 215 -3.70 -16.92 31.62
CA LYS A 215 -3.03 -18.09 32.21
C LYS A 215 -1.61 -17.82 32.67
N SER A 216 -0.88 -17.00 31.91
CA SER A 216 0.48 -16.60 32.26
C SER A 216 0.49 -15.67 33.49
N ALA A 217 -0.47 -14.75 33.58
CA ALA A 217 -0.61 -13.86 34.73
C ALA A 217 -0.96 -14.63 36.00
N ASP A 218 -1.85 -15.61 35.92
CA ASP A 218 -2.22 -16.47 37.05
C ASP A 218 -1.05 -17.36 37.48
N GLY A 219 -0.25 -17.85 36.53
CA GLY A 219 0.94 -18.65 36.81
C GLY A 219 2.05 -17.89 37.55
N VAL A 220 2.23 -16.62 37.22
CA VAL A 220 3.21 -15.75 37.88
C VAL A 220 2.76 -15.39 39.32
N GLY A 221 1.47 -15.19 39.54
CA GLY A 221 0.90 -14.94 40.87
C GLY A 221 1.13 -16.13 41.82
N ASN A 222 0.93 -17.36 41.40
CA ASN A 222 1.12 -18.55 42.18
C ASN A 222 2.59 -18.85 42.54
N GLN A 223 3.52 -18.51 41.65
CA GLN A 223 4.96 -18.69 41.95
C GLN A 223 5.48 -17.71 43.01
N THR A 224 4.93 -16.52 43.10
CA THR A 224 5.32 -15.53 44.09
C THR A 224 4.87 -15.91 45.52
N PHE A 225 3.74 -16.61 45.66
CA PHE A 225 3.26 -17.11 46.95
C PHE A 225 4.07 -18.28 47.49
N LEU A 226 4.54 -19.16 46.62
CA LEU A 226 5.36 -20.34 47.03
C LEU A 226 6.76 -19.97 47.54
N ILE A 227 7.31 -18.83 47.11
CA ILE A 227 8.63 -18.37 47.57
C ILE A 227 8.55 -17.71 48.97
N GLN A 228 7.40 -17.18 49.38
CA GLN A 228 7.20 -16.57 50.70
C GLN A 228 6.94 -17.58 51.81
N GLU A 229 6.46 -18.79 51.52
CA GLU A 229 6.26 -19.85 52.53
C GLU A 229 7.49 -20.73 52.79
N ALA A 230 8.58 -20.56 52.03
CA ALA A 230 9.81 -21.38 52.14
C ALA A 230 10.93 -20.72 52.96
N ASN A 231 10.68 -19.61 53.64
CA ASN A 231 11.55 -18.93 54.60
C ASN A 231 10.79 -18.76 55.92
#